data_14d9b32e862cd5f3cfc73f9396cb0ba8
#
_entry.id   14d9b32e862cd5f3cfc73f9396cb0ba8
#
_cell.length_a   1.000
_cell.length_b   1.000
_cell.length_c   1.000
_cell.angle_alpha   90.00
_cell.angle_beta   90.00
_cell.angle_gamma   90.00
#
_symmetry.space_group_name_H-M   'P 1'
#
loop_
_entity.id
_entity.type
_entity.pdbx_description
1 polymer ?
#
loop_
_entity_poly.entity_id
_entity_poly.type
_entity_poly.pdbx_seq_one_letter_code
_entity_poly.pdbx_strand_id
1 'polypeptide(L)'
;MPPLINPDELAAIAGEADVRILDVTYFLDDPGDAKARRGFEDGHIPGARFLALGGLADPDSDLPMTLPMAEHFAHAMSEAGVGHADRIVLYDRSPLHSAARAWWMLTLFGAKSVALLDGGLEAWTAAGHPVMTGPAGAVDTPGLFVAHADLARLRTLREVHAHVEAGDAQLVDARSPGRFAGAEPEPRPGVEPGHIPGALNLPYSRLFEADGRWKSPEAIAAEFSAAGIDPTRPMVATCGSGITACVLAFGAERIGGMMPVYDGSWTEWGSDPSTPKAKDA
;
A
#
# COMPACT_ATOMS: atom_id res chain seq x y z
N MET A 1 16.83 1.50 8.71
CA MET A 1 16.83 0.59 7.55
C MET A 1 16.37 1.38 6.34
N PRO A 2 16.94 1.21 5.12
CA PRO A 2 16.40 1.86 3.93
C PRO A 2 14.96 1.38 3.66
N PRO A 3 14.11 2.18 3.00
CA PRO A 3 12.70 1.83 2.79
C PRO A 3 12.49 0.67 1.79
N LEU A 4 13.48 0.35 0.97
CA LEU A 4 13.50 -0.78 0.05
C LEU A 4 14.79 -1.56 0.25
N ILE A 5 14.70 -2.89 0.38
CA ILE A 5 15.86 -3.78 0.52
C ILE A 5 15.76 -4.93 -0.50
N ASN A 6 16.90 -5.45 -0.92
CA ASN A 6 16.97 -6.58 -1.82
C ASN A 6 16.98 -7.92 -1.06
N PRO A 7 16.81 -9.07 -1.75
CA PRO A 7 16.82 -10.39 -1.11
C PRO A 7 18.08 -10.72 -0.30
N ASP A 8 19.26 -10.35 -0.77
CA ASP A 8 20.52 -10.64 -0.09
C ASP A 8 20.66 -9.80 1.20
N GLU A 9 20.24 -8.54 1.15
CA GLU A 9 20.19 -7.67 2.34
C GLU A 9 19.21 -8.22 3.38
N LEU A 10 18.03 -8.70 2.97
CA LEU A 10 17.10 -9.34 3.89
C LEU A 10 17.69 -10.63 4.48
N ALA A 11 18.28 -11.48 3.64
CA ALA A 11 18.89 -12.74 4.10
C ALA A 11 19.95 -12.51 5.18
N ALA A 12 20.72 -11.43 5.06
CA ALA A 12 21.76 -11.07 6.02
C ALA A 12 21.21 -10.70 7.41
N ILE A 13 19.97 -10.21 7.50
CA ILE A 13 19.37 -9.74 8.77
C ILE A 13 18.19 -10.57 9.26
N ALA A 14 17.68 -11.51 8.47
CA ALA A 14 16.44 -12.25 8.75
C ALA A 14 16.44 -13.00 10.09
N GLY A 15 17.62 -13.39 10.60
CA GLY A 15 17.78 -14.08 11.89
C GLY A 15 17.95 -13.16 13.11
N GLU A 16 17.94 -11.85 12.93
CA GLU A 16 18.15 -10.91 14.03
C GLU A 16 16.87 -10.75 14.86
N ALA A 17 17.04 -10.60 16.18
CA ALA A 17 15.94 -10.68 17.14
C ALA A 17 14.91 -9.55 17.01
N ASP A 18 15.29 -8.43 16.44
CA ASP A 18 14.45 -7.24 16.23
C ASP A 18 13.91 -7.13 14.78
N VAL A 19 14.14 -8.13 13.92
CA VAL A 19 13.60 -8.16 12.55
C VAL A 19 12.30 -8.94 12.52
N ARG A 20 11.28 -8.33 11.90
CA ARG A 20 9.97 -8.96 11.64
C ARG A 20 9.71 -8.97 10.15
N ILE A 21 9.48 -10.15 9.60
CA ILE A 21 9.16 -10.35 8.18
C ILE A 21 7.67 -10.67 8.08
N LEU A 22 6.93 -9.89 7.29
CA LEU A 22 5.49 -10.07 7.14
C LEU A 22 5.13 -10.26 5.66
N ASP A 23 4.42 -11.35 5.38
CA ASP A 23 3.69 -11.54 4.12
C ASP A 23 2.35 -10.81 4.24
N VAL A 24 2.16 -9.80 3.43
CA VAL A 24 0.99 -8.93 3.41
C VAL A 24 0.26 -9.02 2.06
N THR A 25 0.31 -10.20 1.46
CA THR A 25 -0.35 -10.49 0.19
C THR A 25 -1.87 -10.30 0.32
N TYR A 26 -2.44 -9.53 -0.60
CA TYR A 26 -3.87 -9.29 -0.69
C TYR A 26 -4.35 -9.39 -2.15
N PHE A 27 -5.52 -9.98 -2.36
CA PHE A 27 -6.18 -10.06 -3.67
C PHE A 27 -7.59 -9.47 -3.58
N LEU A 28 -7.99 -8.72 -4.62
CA LEU A 28 -9.33 -8.09 -4.67
C LEU A 28 -10.47 -9.12 -4.69
N ASP A 29 -10.22 -10.31 -5.21
CA ASP A 29 -11.16 -11.43 -5.32
C ASP A 29 -11.16 -12.35 -4.09
N ASP A 30 -10.42 -11.97 -3.03
CA ASP A 30 -10.25 -12.78 -1.81
C ASP A 30 -10.40 -11.91 -0.54
N PRO A 31 -11.57 -11.33 -0.29
CA PRO A 31 -11.76 -10.39 0.83
C PRO A 31 -11.54 -11.02 2.22
N GLY A 32 -11.55 -12.34 2.33
CA GLY A 32 -11.26 -13.08 3.57
C GLY A 32 -9.83 -13.58 3.69
N ASP A 33 -8.93 -13.15 2.79
CA ASP A 33 -7.51 -13.53 2.75
C ASP A 33 -7.22 -15.05 2.70
N ALA A 34 -8.22 -15.87 2.33
CA ALA A 34 -8.09 -17.33 2.34
C ALA A 34 -7.14 -17.84 1.25
N LYS A 35 -7.17 -17.24 0.05
CA LYS A 35 -6.26 -17.53 -1.06
C LYS A 35 -4.84 -17.06 -0.72
N ALA A 36 -4.72 -15.86 -0.15
CA ALA A 36 -3.43 -15.30 0.27
C ALA A 36 -2.79 -16.17 1.36
N ARG A 37 -3.56 -16.61 2.37
CA ARG A 37 -3.10 -17.50 3.43
C ARG A 37 -2.63 -18.86 2.89
N ARG A 38 -3.39 -19.49 1.99
CA ARG A 38 -2.94 -20.74 1.33
C ARG A 38 -1.63 -20.51 0.57
N GLY A 39 -1.53 -19.42 -0.18
CA GLY A 39 -0.29 -19.08 -0.86
C GLY A 39 0.90 -18.93 0.08
N PHE A 40 0.71 -18.36 1.28
CA PHE A 40 1.74 -18.32 2.32
C PHE A 40 2.13 -19.74 2.79
N GLU A 41 1.15 -20.59 3.05
CA GLU A 41 1.38 -21.98 3.49
C GLU A 41 2.06 -22.84 2.41
N ASP A 42 1.79 -22.55 1.12
CA ASP A 42 2.46 -23.21 -0.02
C ASP A 42 3.94 -22.81 -0.14
N GLY A 43 4.29 -21.60 0.35
CA GLY A 43 5.68 -21.16 0.36
C GLY A 43 5.84 -19.73 0.89
N HIS A 44 6.76 -19.54 1.84
CA HIS A 44 7.04 -18.22 2.44
C HIS A 44 8.52 -18.09 2.83
N ILE A 45 8.97 -16.89 3.08
CA ILE A 45 10.33 -16.59 3.57
C ILE A 45 10.48 -17.15 4.99
N PRO A 46 11.58 -17.88 5.31
CA PRO A 46 11.80 -18.41 6.65
C PRO A 46 11.67 -17.33 7.73
N GLY A 47 10.89 -17.65 8.77
CA GLY A 47 10.60 -16.71 9.86
C GLY A 47 9.53 -15.66 9.56
N ALA A 48 9.01 -15.62 8.34
CA ALA A 48 7.91 -14.72 7.99
C ALA A 48 6.60 -15.13 8.67
N ARG A 49 5.72 -14.16 8.86
CA ARG A 49 4.35 -14.32 9.33
C ARG A 49 3.37 -13.78 8.32
N PHE A 50 2.23 -14.42 8.20
CA PHE A 50 1.14 -13.92 7.38
C PHE A 50 0.33 -12.90 8.16
N LEU A 51 0.22 -11.68 7.63
CA LEU A 51 -0.64 -10.63 8.14
C LEU A 51 -1.81 -10.43 7.16
N ALA A 52 -3.00 -10.81 7.57
CA ALA A 52 -4.23 -10.70 6.79
C ALA A 52 -4.58 -9.21 6.59
N LEU A 53 -4.21 -8.66 5.45
CA LEU A 53 -4.35 -7.22 5.17
C LEU A 53 -5.83 -6.81 5.09
N GLY A 54 -6.70 -7.69 4.55
CA GLY A 54 -8.15 -7.46 4.54
C GLY A 54 -8.75 -7.41 5.94
N GLY A 55 -8.20 -8.18 6.89
CA GLY A 55 -8.61 -8.17 8.29
C GLY A 55 -8.19 -6.91 9.06
N LEU A 56 -7.33 -6.07 8.49
CA LEU A 56 -6.95 -4.77 9.06
C LEU A 56 -7.89 -3.63 8.64
N ALA A 57 -8.84 -3.88 7.73
CA ALA A 57 -9.81 -2.84 7.37
C ALA A 57 -10.73 -2.52 8.56
N ASP A 58 -11.23 -1.27 8.60
CA ASP A 58 -12.23 -0.86 9.57
C ASP A 58 -13.51 -1.71 9.42
N PRO A 59 -13.88 -2.54 10.39
CA PRO A 59 -15.05 -3.41 10.30
C PRO A 59 -16.38 -2.66 10.31
N ASP A 60 -16.38 -1.41 10.77
CA ASP A 60 -17.58 -0.57 10.87
C ASP A 60 -17.77 0.31 9.62
N SER A 61 -16.86 0.23 8.64
CA SER A 61 -16.92 1.01 7.40
C SER A 61 -17.61 0.22 6.28
N ASP A 62 -18.54 0.86 5.58
CA ASP A 62 -19.11 0.35 4.33
C ASP A 62 -18.13 0.43 3.15
N LEU A 63 -17.04 1.17 3.30
CA LEU A 63 -15.99 1.29 2.29
C LEU A 63 -14.96 0.17 2.45
N PRO A 64 -14.45 -0.39 1.35
CA PRO A 64 -13.43 -1.43 1.43
C PRO A 64 -12.08 -0.84 1.84
N MET A 65 -11.34 -1.59 2.64
CA MET A 65 -9.93 -1.31 2.95
C MET A 65 -9.68 0.03 3.65
N THR A 66 -10.69 0.64 4.27
CA THR A 66 -10.51 1.84 5.08
C THR A 66 -9.59 1.61 6.26
N LEU A 67 -8.87 2.65 6.64
CA LEU A 67 -7.92 2.62 7.75
C LEU A 67 -8.63 2.23 9.07
N PRO A 68 -8.14 1.24 9.82
CA PRO A 68 -8.73 0.86 11.09
C PRO A 68 -8.49 1.90 12.18
N MET A 69 -9.22 1.78 13.28
CA MET A 69 -8.89 2.49 14.51
C MET A 69 -7.49 2.08 15.01
N ALA A 70 -6.80 3.03 15.64
CA ALA A 70 -5.41 2.84 16.11
C ALA A 70 -5.26 1.63 17.05
N GLU A 71 -6.23 1.41 17.93
CA GLU A 71 -6.24 0.29 18.86
C GLU A 71 -6.37 -1.06 18.15
N HIS A 72 -7.22 -1.15 17.13
CA HIS A 72 -7.37 -2.36 16.32
C HIS A 72 -6.05 -2.67 15.60
N PHE A 73 -5.45 -1.67 14.98
CA PHE A 73 -4.16 -1.85 14.29
C PHE A 73 -3.06 -2.28 15.26
N ALA A 74 -2.94 -1.61 16.42
CA ALA A 74 -1.95 -1.95 17.45
C ALA A 74 -2.11 -3.38 17.97
N HIS A 75 -3.37 -3.81 18.18
CA HIS A 75 -3.67 -5.18 18.59
C HIS A 75 -3.20 -6.20 17.54
N ALA A 76 -3.57 -6.00 16.27
CA ALA A 76 -3.16 -6.90 15.18
C ALA A 76 -1.64 -6.98 15.01
N MET A 77 -0.92 -5.86 15.14
CA MET A 77 0.54 -5.85 15.11
C MET A 77 1.13 -6.62 16.29
N SER A 78 0.59 -6.42 17.49
CA SER A 78 1.04 -7.13 18.70
C SER A 78 0.83 -8.64 18.59
N GLU A 79 -0.32 -9.09 18.08
CA GLU A 79 -0.61 -10.50 17.78
C GLU A 79 0.33 -11.08 16.72
N ALA A 80 0.73 -10.28 15.73
CA ALA A 80 1.75 -10.68 14.76
C ALA A 80 3.18 -10.69 15.36
N GLY A 81 3.35 -10.37 16.64
CA GLY A 81 4.64 -10.32 17.31
C GLY A 81 5.49 -9.10 16.96
N VAL A 82 4.86 -8.04 16.44
CA VAL A 82 5.52 -6.79 16.04
C VAL A 82 5.54 -5.82 17.22
N GLY A 83 6.71 -5.35 17.57
CA GLY A 83 6.93 -4.28 18.55
C GLY A 83 7.25 -2.94 17.88
N HIS A 84 7.07 -1.85 18.64
CA HIS A 84 7.30 -0.48 18.11
C HIS A 84 8.75 -0.18 17.69
N ALA A 85 9.71 -0.90 18.26
CA ALA A 85 11.13 -0.73 17.96
C ALA A 85 11.65 -1.69 16.88
N ASP A 86 10.82 -2.62 16.41
CA ASP A 86 11.24 -3.61 15.44
C ASP A 86 11.54 -3.01 14.06
N ARG A 87 12.46 -3.66 13.34
CA ARG A 87 12.69 -3.48 11.92
C ARG A 87 11.75 -4.39 11.17
N ILE A 88 10.81 -3.82 10.43
CA ILE A 88 9.73 -4.55 9.77
C ILE A 88 10.04 -4.63 8.29
N VAL A 89 10.06 -5.84 7.73
CA VAL A 89 10.20 -6.08 6.29
C VAL A 89 8.91 -6.68 5.77
N LEU A 90 8.35 -6.04 4.77
CA LEU A 90 7.09 -6.42 4.15
C LEU A 90 7.34 -7.00 2.76
N TYR A 91 6.65 -8.07 2.43
CA TYR A 91 6.62 -8.55 1.06
C TYR A 91 5.21 -9.02 0.69
N ASP A 92 4.95 -9.08 -0.59
CA ASP A 92 3.75 -9.67 -1.14
C ASP A 92 4.04 -10.40 -2.46
N ARG A 93 3.02 -11.06 -2.98
CA ARG A 93 2.96 -11.64 -4.33
C ARG A 93 1.67 -11.21 -5.03
N SER A 94 1.15 -10.08 -4.62
CA SER A 94 -0.07 -9.50 -5.18
C SER A 94 0.25 -8.66 -6.43
N PRO A 95 -0.53 -8.77 -7.50
CA PRO A 95 -0.40 -7.86 -8.63
C PRO A 95 -0.73 -6.41 -8.26
N LEU A 96 -1.27 -6.17 -7.06
CA LEU A 96 -1.58 -4.84 -6.54
C LEU A 96 -0.42 -4.21 -5.78
N HIS A 97 0.68 -4.95 -5.55
CA HIS A 97 1.79 -4.54 -4.70
C HIS A 97 1.30 -4.07 -3.32
N SER A 98 0.53 -4.97 -2.67
CA SER A 98 -0.17 -4.69 -1.40
C SER A 98 0.78 -4.40 -0.24
N ALA A 99 2.06 -4.78 -0.33
CA ALA A 99 3.08 -4.41 0.64
C ALA A 99 3.19 -2.88 0.83
N ALA A 100 2.95 -2.10 -0.21
CA ALA A 100 2.92 -0.64 -0.12
C ALA A 100 1.77 -0.14 0.77
N ARG A 101 0.60 -0.82 0.79
CA ARG A 101 -0.51 -0.49 1.69
C ARG A 101 -0.13 -0.74 3.14
N ALA A 102 0.47 -1.90 3.43
CA ALA A 102 0.93 -2.23 4.77
C ALA A 102 2.03 -1.28 5.25
N TRP A 103 2.98 -0.92 4.37
CA TRP A 103 4.00 0.09 4.65
C TRP A 103 3.39 1.43 5.03
N TRP A 104 2.41 1.91 4.27
CA TRP A 104 1.73 3.16 4.54
C TRP A 104 1.01 3.14 5.89
N MET A 105 0.27 2.06 6.20
CA MET A 105 -0.42 1.90 7.47
C MET A 105 0.55 1.89 8.64
N LEU A 106 1.63 1.10 8.55
CA LEU A 106 2.67 1.01 9.59
C LEU A 106 3.34 2.36 9.84
N THR A 107 3.72 3.07 8.77
CA THR A 107 4.36 4.39 8.91
C THR A 107 3.37 5.44 9.42
N LEU A 108 2.11 5.41 8.97
CA LEU A 108 1.06 6.27 9.49
C LEU A 108 0.84 6.04 10.99
N PHE A 109 0.83 4.79 11.44
CA PHE A 109 0.67 4.45 12.86
C PHE A 109 1.96 4.50 13.68
N GLY A 110 3.05 5.03 13.12
CA GLY A 110 4.25 5.43 13.85
C GLY A 110 5.36 4.39 13.91
N ALA A 111 5.30 3.30 13.13
CA ALA A 111 6.44 2.39 12.98
C ALA A 111 7.64 3.15 12.38
N LYS A 112 8.82 2.98 12.99
CA LYS A 112 10.00 3.80 12.67
C LYS A 112 10.90 3.20 11.59
N SER A 113 10.82 1.89 11.39
CA SER A 113 11.74 1.17 10.49
C SER A 113 10.95 0.12 9.71
N VAL A 114 10.41 0.51 8.56
CA VAL A 114 9.64 -0.35 7.67
C VAL A 114 10.28 -0.33 6.30
N ALA A 115 10.55 -1.51 5.74
CA ALA A 115 11.05 -1.68 4.38
C ALA A 115 10.15 -2.62 3.57
N LEU A 116 10.14 -2.42 2.26
CA LEU A 116 9.61 -3.39 1.31
C LEU A 116 10.75 -4.28 0.79
N LEU A 117 10.47 -5.56 0.60
CA LEU A 117 11.36 -6.46 -0.14
C LEU A 117 11.18 -6.23 -1.64
N ASP A 118 12.22 -5.80 -2.30
CA ASP A 118 12.21 -5.50 -3.74
C ASP A 118 11.95 -6.75 -4.57
N GLY A 119 10.87 -6.74 -5.35
CA GLY A 119 10.42 -7.88 -6.15
C GLY A 119 9.78 -9.03 -5.35
N GLY A 120 9.52 -8.84 -4.05
CA GLY A 120 8.74 -9.77 -3.22
C GLY A 120 9.33 -11.19 -3.12
N LEU A 121 8.43 -12.18 -2.95
CA LEU A 121 8.83 -13.59 -2.83
C LEU A 121 9.47 -14.13 -4.12
N GLU A 122 9.05 -13.65 -5.28
CA GLU A 122 9.61 -14.06 -6.56
C GLU A 122 11.10 -13.70 -6.66
N ALA A 123 11.47 -12.48 -6.30
CA ALA A 123 12.86 -12.05 -6.29
C ALA A 123 13.70 -12.79 -5.23
N TRP A 124 13.13 -13.07 -4.04
CA TRP A 124 13.75 -13.90 -3.01
C TRP A 124 14.10 -15.29 -3.52
N THR A 125 13.14 -15.94 -4.18
CA THR A 125 13.30 -17.28 -4.75
C THR A 125 14.29 -17.28 -5.91
N ALA A 126 14.22 -16.27 -6.79
CA ALA A 126 15.15 -16.13 -7.92
C ALA A 126 16.60 -15.89 -7.47
N ALA A 127 16.81 -15.26 -6.32
CA ALA A 127 18.13 -15.14 -5.69
C ALA A 127 18.66 -16.43 -5.06
N GLY A 128 17.84 -17.52 -5.05
CA GLY A 128 18.23 -18.83 -4.53
C GLY A 128 18.09 -18.98 -3.01
N HIS A 129 17.41 -18.07 -2.35
CA HIS A 129 17.16 -18.14 -0.92
C HIS A 129 16.09 -19.19 -0.58
N PRO A 130 16.15 -19.79 0.63
CA PRO A 130 15.25 -20.87 1.03
C PRO A 130 13.82 -20.38 1.21
N VAL A 131 12.87 -21.27 0.93
CA VAL A 131 11.43 -21.08 1.16
C VAL A 131 10.95 -22.16 2.12
N MET A 132 10.13 -21.80 3.10
CA MET A 132 9.44 -22.72 4.00
C MET A 132 7.99 -22.93 3.55
N THR A 133 7.42 -24.10 3.90
CA THR A 133 6.02 -24.44 3.67
C THR A 133 5.31 -24.73 4.99
N GLY A 134 3.99 -24.63 5.00
CA GLY A 134 3.17 -24.86 6.18
C GLY A 134 2.83 -23.56 6.93
N PRO A 135 2.20 -23.66 8.10
CA PRO A 135 1.83 -22.49 8.89
C PRO A 135 3.06 -21.77 9.45
N ALA A 136 2.91 -20.47 9.71
CA ALA A 136 3.93 -19.72 10.43
C ALA A 136 4.20 -20.33 11.81
N GLY A 137 5.43 -20.18 12.31
CA GLY A 137 5.78 -20.54 13.68
C GLY A 137 4.92 -19.77 14.71
N ALA A 138 4.75 -20.34 15.89
CA ALA A 138 4.03 -19.69 16.98
C ALA A 138 4.68 -18.33 17.35
N VAL A 139 3.85 -17.41 17.82
CA VAL A 139 4.32 -16.18 18.48
C VAL A 139 4.53 -16.50 19.95
N ASP A 140 5.77 -16.72 20.35
CA ASP A 140 6.08 -17.06 21.74
C ASP A 140 5.73 -15.90 22.70
N THR A 141 5.86 -14.68 22.23
CA THR A 141 5.52 -13.47 23.01
C THR A 141 4.90 -12.44 22.06
N PRO A 142 3.68 -11.95 22.34
CA PRO A 142 3.10 -10.83 21.60
C PRO A 142 4.03 -9.63 21.59
N GLY A 143 4.06 -8.90 20.49
CA GLY A 143 4.80 -7.66 20.39
C GLY A 143 4.14 -6.56 21.23
N LEU A 144 4.89 -5.49 21.48
CA LEU A 144 4.33 -4.28 22.07
C LEU A 144 4.33 -3.18 21.00
N PHE A 145 3.25 -3.09 20.25
CA PHE A 145 3.05 -2.02 19.27
C PHE A 145 2.10 -0.97 19.84
N VAL A 146 2.53 0.28 19.80
CA VAL A 146 1.71 1.43 20.23
C VAL A 146 1.46 2.29 18.99
N ALA A 147 0.21 2.36 18.56
CA ALA A 147 -0.17 3.10 17.37
C ALA A 147 -0.41 4.59 17.70
N HIS A 148 0.28 5.46 16.97
CA HIS A 148 0.10 6.90 16.98
C HIS A 148 -0.06 7.39 15.56
N ALA A 149 -1.29 7.81 15.19
CA ALA A 149 -1.59 8.19 13.82
C ALA A 149 -0.96 9.54 13.43
N ASP A 150 -0.10 9.52 12.41
CA ASP A 150 0.36 10.71 11.70
C ASP A 150 -0.65 11.08 10.61
N LEU A 151 -1.61 11.94 10.96
CA LEU A 151 -2.66 12.38 10.05
C LEU A 151 -2.16 13.23 8.87
N ALA A 152 -0.90 13.67 8.88
CA ALA A 152 -0.30 14.32 7.71
C ALA A 152 -0.23 13.37 6.51
N ARG A 153 -0.21 12.06 6.74
CA ARG A 153 -0.17 11.01 5.69
C ARG A 153 -1.53 10.61 5.15
N LEU A 154 -2.63 11.14 5.70
CA LEU A 154 -4.01 10.79 5.37
C LEU A 154 -4.75 12.00 4.80
N ARG A 155 -5.69 11.76 3.89
CA ARG A 155 -6.70 12.75 3.49
C ARG A 155 -8.09 12.10 3.52
N THR A 156 -9.04 12.89 4.00
CA THR A 156 -10.48 12.57 4.04
C THR A 156 -11.17 13.11 2.78
N LEU A 157 -12.38 12.63 2.49
CA LEU A 157 -13.25 13.15 1.43
C LEU A 157 -13.36 14.68 1.49
N ARG A 158 -13.60 15.22 2.69
CA ARG A 158 -13.76 16.66 2.89
C ARG A 158 -12.51 17.47 2.53
N GLU A 159 -11.32 16.95 2.88
CA GLU A 159 -10.05 17.60 2.55
C GLU A 159 -9.77 17.54 1.06
N VAL A 160 -10.04 16.40 0.42
CA VAL A 160 -9.88 16.26 -1.03
C VAL A 160 -10.86 17.18 -1.78
N HIS A 161 -12.11 17.28 -1.31
CA HIS A 161 -13.07 18.21 -1.89
C HIS A 161 -12.58 19.68 -1.82
N ALA A 162 -12.03 20.08 -0.66
CA ALA A 162 -11.43 21.39 -0.50
C ALA A 162 -10.23 21.62 -1.43
N HIS A 163 -9.38 20.59 -1.64
CA HIS A 163 -8.25 20.66 -2.59
C HIS A 163 -8.72 20.82 -4.04
N VAL A 164 -9.82 20.13 -4.43
CA VAL A 164 -10.42 20.29 -5.78
C VAL A 164 -10.93 21.72 -5.99
N GLU A 165 -11.60 22.30 -5.00
CA GLU A 165 -12.11 23.67 -5.08
C GLU A 165 -10.99 24.72 -5.11
N ALA A 166 -9.95 24.54 -4.28
CA ALA A 166 -8.85 25.49 -4.15
C ALA A 166 -7.79 25.37 -5.25
N GLY A 167 -7.62 24.19 -5.87
CA GLY A 167 -6.56 23.90 -6.83
C GLY A 167 -5.14 23.97 -6.23
N ASP A 168 -5.02 23.74 -4.92
CA ASP A 168 -3.77 23.92 -4.16
C ASP A 168 -2.95 22.63 -4.00
N ALA A 169 -3.50 21.47 -4.38
CA ALA A 169 -2.80 20.17 -4.39
C ALA A 169 -3.01 19.44 -5.73
N GLN A 170 -2.03 18.63 -6.12
CA GLN A 170 -2.11 17.73 -7.26
C GLN A 170 -2.73 16.41 -6.79
N LEU A 171 -3.91 16.08 -7.27
CA LEU A 171 -4.51 14.77 -7.05
C LEU A 171 -3.94 13.80 -8.09
N VAL A 172 -3.43 12.66 -7.66
CA VAL A 172 -2.79 11.67 -8.54
C VAL A 172 -3.49 10.33 -8.39
N ASP A 173 -4.09 9.86 -9.47
CA ASP A 173 -4.87 8.62 -9.52
C ASP A 173 -4.01 7.45 -10.04
N ALA A 174 -3.90 6.40 -9.24
CA ALA A 174 -3.09 5.21 -9.52
C ALA A 174 -3.79 4.16 -10.40
N ARG A 175 -5.07 4.33 -10.75
CA ARG A 175 -5.84 3.36 -11.56
C ARG A 175 -5.33 3.29 -12.99
N SER A 176 -5.79 2.24 -13.72
CA SER A 176 -5.56 2.12 -15.17
C SER A 176 -6.09 3.34 -15.91
N PRO A 177 -5.48 3.71 -17.07
CA PRO A 177 -5.97 4.83 -17.87
C PRO A 177 -7.44 4.67 -18.28
N GLY A 178 -7.88 3.46 -18.60
CA GLY A 178 -9.26 3.21 -19.02
C GLY A 178 -10.26 3.44 -17.88
N ARG A 179 -9.94 3.06 -16.64
CA ARG A 179 -10.78 3.36 -15.48
C ARG A 179 -10.77 4.84 -15.14
N PHE A 180 -9.59 5.48 -15.20
CA PHE A 180 -9.45 6.91 -14.98
C PHE A 180 -10.29 7.72 -15.98
N ALA A 181 -10.16 7.43 -17.27
CA ALA A 181 -10.92 8.09 -18.33
C ALA A 181 -12.44 7.86 -18.24
N GLY A 182 -12.89 6.86 -17.46
CA GLY A 182 -14.30 6.45 -17.41
C GLY A 182 -14.73 5.61 -18.59
N ALA A 183 -13.77 5.08 -19.38
CA ALA A 183 -14.01 4.19 -20.51
C ALA A 183 -14.22 2.72 -20.09
N GLU A 184 -13.74 2.36 -18.90
CA GLU A 184 -13.93 1.04 -18.30
C GLU A 184 -14.90 1.13 -17.10
N PRO A 185 -15.75 0.10 -16.88
CA PRO A 185 -16.61 0.07 -15.70
C PRO A 185 -15.80 -0.07 -14.41
N GLU A 186 -16.34 0.47 -13.33
CA GLU A 186 -15.79 0.21 -12.00
C GLU A 186 -16.14 -1.20 -11.51
N PRO A 187 -15.23 -1.90 -10.82
CA PRO A 187 -15.47 -3.27 -10.38
C PRO A 187 -16.53 -3.38 -9.27
N ARG A 188 -16.87 -2.26 -8.62
CA ARG A 188 -17.86 -2.23 -7.54
C ARG A 188 -19.18 -1.63 -8.01
N PRO A 189 -20.33 -2.27 -7.68
CA PRO A 189 -21.64 -1.69 -7.97
C PRO A 189 -21.83 -0.33 -7.30
N GLY A 190 -22.54 0.57 -7.97
CA GLY A 190 -22.87 1.90 -7.44
C GLY A 190 -21.77 2.94 -7.53
N VAL A 191 -20.59 2.57 -8.02
CA VAL A 191 -19.49 3.53 -8.26
C VAL A 191 -19.55 4.01 -9.70
N GLU A 192 -19.68 5.32 -9.91
CA GLU A 192 -19.68 5.90 -11.24
C GLU A 192 -18.30 5.81 -11.89
N PRO A 193 -18.21 5.55 -13.23
CA PRO A 193 -16.94 5.62 -13.94
C PRO A 193 -16.47 7.07 -14.13
N GLY A 194 -15.14 7.27 -14.12
CA GLY A 194 -14.50 8.59 -14.28
C GLY A 194 -13.42 8.83 -13.25
N HIS A 195 -13.10 10.11 -12.99
CA HIS A 195 -12.06 10.52 -12.06
C HIS A 195 -12.44 11.82 -11.32
N ILE A 196 -11.67 12.16 -10.28
CA ILE A 196 -11.80 13.43 -9.54
C ILE A 196 -11.38 14.58 -10.48
N PRO A 197 -12.19 15.63 -10.66
CA PRO A 197 -11.85 16.73 -11.55
C PRO A 197 -10.48 17.33 -11.28
N GLY A 198 -9.67 17.49 -12.33
CA GLY A 198 -8.31 18.02 -12.23
C GLY A 198 -7.25 17.03 -11.75
N ALA A 199 -7.62 15.78 -11.46
CA ALA A 199 -6.65 14.75 -11.13
C ALA A 199 -5.75 14.40 -12.32
N LEU A 200 -4.49 14.04 -12.01
CA LEU A 200 -3.52 13.49 -12.95
C LEU A 200 -3.53 11.96 -12.85
N ASN A 201 -3.28 11.27 -13.95
CA ASN A 201 -3.21 9.80 -13.93
C ASN A 201 -1.76 9.31 -14.00
N LEU A 202 -1.34 8.58 -12.98
CA LEU A 202 -0.10 7.81 -12.98
C LEU A 202 -0.42 6.37 -12.57
N PRO A 203 -0.66 5.46 -13.50
CA PRO A 203 -0.91 4.06 -13.18
C PRO A 203 0.22 3.50 -12.32
N TYR A 204 -0.14 2.90 -11.17
CA TYR A 204 0.84 2.38 -10.22
C TYR A 204 1.86 1.42 -10.86
N SER A 205 1.43 0.65 -11.87
CA SER A 205 2.29 -0.29 -12.60
C SER A 205 3.47 0.37 -13.31
N ARG A 206 3.42 1.69 -13.56
CA ARG A 206 4.52 2.44 -14.18
C ARG A 206 5.74 2.58 -13.25
N LEU A 207 5.60 2.31 -11.95
CA LEU A 207 6.68 2.42 -10.98
C LEU A 207 7.52 1.14 -10.86
N PHE A 208 7.19 0.11 -11.64
CA PHE A 208 7.88 -1.18 -11.61
C PHE A 208 8.57 -1.51 -12.93
N GLU A 209 9.63 -2.31 -12.83
CA GLU A 209 10.26 -3.00 -13.95
C GLU A 209 9.43 -4.22 -14.37
N ALA A 210 9.77 -4.82 -15.51
CA ALA A 210 9.05 -5.97 -16.06
C ALA A 210 9.12 -7.22 -15.17
N ASP A 211 10.11 -7.31 -14.29
CA ASP A 211 10.30 -8.39 -13.33
C ASP A 211 9.64 -8.14 -11.96
N GLY A 212 8.84 -7.07 -11.84
CA GLY A 212 8.13 -6.70 -10.62
C GLY A 212 8.95 -5.94 -9.59
N ARG A 213 10.21 -5.65 -9.86
CA ARG A 213 11.03 -4.80 -8.99
C ARG A 213 10.69 -3.33 -9.16
N TRP A 214 10.91 -2.57 -8.12
CA TRP A 214 10.78 -1.12 -8.17
C TRP A 214 11.81 -0.51 -9.12
N LYS A 215 11.38 0.45 -9.92
CA LYS A 215 12.29 1.31 -10.68
C LYS A 215 13.24 2.07 -9.78
N SER A 216 14.38 2.52 -10.33
CA SER A 216 15.28 3.40 -9.58
C SER A 216 14.60 4.73 -9.22
N PRO A 217 15.07 5.44 -8.18
CA PRO A 217 14.51 6.75 -7.84
C PRO A 217 14.48 7.73 -9.02
N GLU A 218 15.50 7.71 -9.86
CA GLU A 218 15.58 8.57 -11.06
C GLU A 218 14.50 8.19 -12.09
N ALA A 219 14.28 6.89 -12.31
CA ALA A 219 13.26 6.41 -13.22
C ALA A 219 11.84 6.68 -12.66
N ILE A 220 11.63 6.56 -11.34
CA ILE A 220 10.38 6.96 -10.68
C ILE A 220 10.12 8.46 -10.89
N ALA A 221 11.11 9.31 -10.64
CA ALA A 221 10.98 10.76 -10.86
C ALA A 221 10.64 11.10 -12.33
N ALA A 222 11.20 10.35 -13.29
CA ALA A 222 10.87 10.50 -14.70
C ALA A 222 9.41 10.12 -14.99
N GLU A 223 8.86 9.07 -14.36
CA GLU A 223 7.44 8.70 -14.50
C GLU A 223 6.50 9.77 -13.92
N PHE A 224 6.84 10.34 -12.75
CA PHE A 224 6.09 11.45 -12.17
C PHE A 224 6.09 12.65 -13.12
N SER A 225 7.26 13.04 -13.61
CA SER A 225 7.39 14.16 -14.56
C SER A 225 6.62 13.91 -15.86
N ALA A 226 6.70 12.70 -16.42
CA ALA A 226 5.97 12.33 -17.64
C ALA A 226 4.45 12.37 -17.47
N ALA A 227 3.95 12.14 -16.24
CA ALA A 227 2.54 12.29 -15.88
C ALA A 227 2.15 13.75 -15.56
N GLY A 228 3.06 14.70 -15.69
CA GLY A 228 2.81 16.12 -15.39
C GLY A 228 2.81 16.44 -13.89
N ILE A 229 3.31 15.54 -13.05
CA ILE A 229 3.35 15.71 -11.60
C ILE A 229 4.64 16.41 -11.20
N ASP A 230 4.52 17.50 -10.46
CA ASP A 230 5.62 18.26 -9.87
C ASP A 230 5.78 17.84 -8.39
N PRO A 231 6.81 17.05 -8.02
CA PRO A 231 6.99 16.57 -6.66
C PRO A 231 7.35 17.68 -5.65
N THR A 232 7.61 18.89 -6.10
CA THR A 232 7.85 20.06 -5.22
C THR A 232 6.55 20.73 -4.75
N ARG A 233 5.42 20.40 -5.35
CA ARG A 233 4.09 20.89 -4.97
C ARG A 233 3.37 19.88 -4.10
N PRO A 234 2.38 20.29 -3.28
CA PRO A 234 1.54 19.37 -2.54
C PRO A 234 0.88 18.33 -3.47
N MET A 235 0.92 17.06 -3.07
CA MET A 235 0.36 15.94 -3.80
C MET A 235 -0.58 15.13 -2.90
N VAL A 236 -1.59 14.48 -3.47
CA VAL A 236 -2.45 13.51 -2.77
C VAL A 236 -2.68 12.32 -3.69
N ALA A 237 -2.38 11.13 -3.22
CA ALA A 237 -2.64 9.89 -3.96
C ALA A 237 -4.06 9.40 -3.78
N THR A 238 -4.67 8.91 -4.85
CA THR A 238 -5.95 8.22 -4.86
C THR A 238 -5.89 6.99 -5.77
N CYS A 239 -6.83 6.08 -5.63
CA CYS A 239 -7.00 4.94 -6.55
C CYS A 239 -8.45 4.44 -6.55
N GLY A 240 -8.68 3.13 -6.54
CA GLY A 240 -10.02 2.54 -6.36
C GLY A 240 -10.44 2.46 -4.89
N SER A 241 -9.57 1.95 -4.01
CA SER A 241 -9.87 1.62 -2.61
C SER A 241 -8.68 1.84 -1.66
N GLY A 242 -7.80 2.79 -1.97
CA GLY A 242 -6.68 3.13 -1.11
C GLY A 242 -5.47 2.18 -1.15
N ILE A 243 -5.53 1.06 -1.87
CA ILE A 243 -4.42 0.09 -1.91
C ILE A 243 -3.30 0.58 -2.83
N THR A 244 -3.57 0.72 -4.13
CA THR A 244 -2.55 1.10 -5.11
C THR A 244 -2.16 2.58 -5.05
N ALA A 245 -2.95 3.43 -4.40
CA ALA A 245 -2.55 4.79 -4.04
C ALA A 245 -1.30 4.80 -3.14
N CYS A 246 -1.17 3.80 -2.25
CA CYS A 246 0.00 3.64 -1.40
C CYS A 246 1.27 3.30 -2.19
N VAL A 247 1.15 2.70 -3.38
CA VAL A 247 2.30 2.50 -4.29
C VAL A 247 2.84 3.85 -4.77
N LEU A 248 1.95 4.81 -5.11
CA LEU A 248 2.38 6.17 -5.48
C LEU A 248 3.00 6.89 -4.28
N ALA A 249 2.41 6.74 -3.09
CA ALA A 249 2.95 7.33 -1.86
C ALA A 249 4.35 6.80 -1.53
N PHE A 250 4.58 5.48 -1.68
CA PHE A 250 5.92 4.90 -1.51
C PHE A 250 6.89 5.35 -2.62
N GLY A 251 6.42 5.45 -3.87
CA GLY A 251 7.21 6.02 -4.96
C GLY A 251 7.66 7.45 -4.68
N ALA A 252 6.76 8.29 -4.14
CA ALA A 252 7.09 9.65 -3.72
C ALA A 252 8.13 9.68 -2.59
N GLU A 253 8.00 8.81 -1.58
CA GLU A 253 9.00 8.66 -0.49
C GLU A 253 10.38 8.33 -1.05
N ARG A 254 10.46 7.46 -2.06
CA ARG A 254 11.74 7.07 -2.69
C ARG A 254 12.44 8.20 -3.44
N ILE A 255 11.71 9.22 -3.86
CA ILE A 255 12.28 10.42 -4.51
C ILE A 255 12.36 11.62 -3.54
N GLY A 256 12.22 11.39 -2.23
CA GLY A 256 12.34 12.39 -1.18
C GLY A 256 11.10 13.28 -1.01
N GLY A 257 9.96 12.88 -1.59
CA GLY A 257 8.67 13.56 -1.42
C GLY A 257 7.79 12.90 -0.36
N MET A 258 6.70 13.56 -0.01
CA MET A 258 5.61 13.01 0.79
C MET A 258 4.29 13.15 0.01
N MET A 259 3.55 12.06 -0.10
CA MET A 259 2.27 12.02 -0.77
C MET A 259 1.23 11.37 0.15
N PRO A 260 0.41 12.15 0.86
CA PRO A 260 -0.71 11.63 1.62
C PRO A 260 -1.67 10.83 0.73
N VAL A 261 -2.35 9.86 1.33
CA VAL A 261 -3.33 9.03 0.64
C VAL A 261 -4.74 9.46 1.01
N TYR A 262 -5.57 9.66 -0.01
CA TYR A 262 -7.00 9.72 0.17
C TYR A 262 -7.53 8.29 0.31
N ASP A 263 -7.84 7.90 1.55
CA ASP A 263 -8.09 6.51 1.91
C ASP A 263 -9.37 5.94 1.28
N GLY A 264 -10.49 6.69 1.33
CA GLY A 264 -11.75 6.29 0.69
C GLY A 264 -11.67 6.20 -0.83
N SER A 265 -10.74 6.95 -1.43
CA SER A 265 -10.40 6.88 -2.87
C SER A 265 -11.63 7.02 -3.79
N TRP A 266 -11.53 6.49 -5.00
CA TRP A 266 -12.61 6.59 -5.98
C TRP A 266 -13.88 5.84 -5.53
N THR A 267 -13.75 4.77 -4.75
CA THR A 267 -14.94 4.07 -4.24
C THR A 267 -15.83 4.99 -3.40
N GLU A 268 -15.24 5.82 -2.54
CA GLU A 268 -15.98 6.83 -1.79
C GLU A 268 -16.45 7.97 -2.69
N TRP A 269 -15.52 8.61 -3.41
CA TRP A 269 -15.82 9.76 -4.26
C TRP A 269 -16.82 9.45 -5.38
N GLY A 270 -16.63 8.34 -6.09
CA GLY A 270 -17.47 7.93 -7.21
C GLY A 270 -18.85 7.46 -6.80
N SER A 271 -19.05 7.05 -5.54
CA SER A 271 -20.35 6.64 -4.99
C SER A 271 -21.15 7.79 -4.41
N ASP A 272 -20.50 8.88 -3.99
CA ASP A 272 -21.17 10.03 -3.39
C ASP A 272 -21.79 10.90 -4.50
N PRO A 273 -23.14 11.05 -4.55
CA PRO A 273 -23.79 11.88 -5.57
C PRO A 273 -23.47 13.36 -5.47
N SER A 274 -22.95 13.83 -4.33
CA SER A 274 -22.61 15.24 -4.11
C SER A 274 -21.23 15.62 -4.65
N THR A 275 -20.34 14.65 -4.94
CA THR A 275 -19.00 14.93 -5.47
C THR A 275 -19.01 15.12 -6.98
N PRO A 276 -18.26 16.08 -7.52
CA PRO A 276 -18.13 16.24 -8.97
C PRO A 276 -17.28 15.13 -9.58
N LYS A 277 -17.65 14.69 -10.80
CA LYS A 277 -16.93 13.66 -11.54
C LYS A 277 -16.57 14.14 -12.92
N ALA A 278 -15.38 13.78 -13.40
CA ALA A 278 -14.93 14.06 -14.75
C ALA A 278 -14.70 12.74 -15.52
N LYS A 279 -14.77 12.85 -16.84
CA LYS A 279 -14.41 11.76 -17.79
C LYS A 279 -13.62 12.38 -18.92
N ASP A 280 -12.66 11.61 -19.43
CA ASP A 280 -11.99 11.99 -20.67
C ASP A 280 -12.89 11.63 -21.86
N ALA A 281 -12.88 12.52 -22.87
CA ALA A 281 -13.73 12.36 -24.06
C ALA A 281 -13.13 11.32 -25.05
#